data_fc90aa7448c9e6d8609f64a9be7f487b
#
_entry.id   fc90aa7448c9e6d8609f64a9be7f487b
#
_cell.length_a   1.000
_cell.length_b   1.000
_cell.length_c   1.000
_cell.angle_alpha   90.00
_cell.angle_beta   90.00
_cell.angle_gamma   90.00
#
_symmetry.space_group_name_H-M   'P 1'
#
loop_
_entity.id
_entity.type
_entity.pdbx_description
1 polymer ?
#
loop_
_entity_poly.entity_id
_entity_poly.type
_entity_poly.pdbx_seq_one_letter_code
_entity_poly.pdbx_strand_id
1 'polypeptide(L)'
;MKKNLKKIIPRQIWKLREKVFIKRRHIKYRIMGHPFKLGETAKARGRRIEEGFFEKYCQGKGLDIGYGGDILAKNCRGWDVEHGNAQLLKGIKDSKFDFVYSSHTLEHMVEPETALKNWWRVLKSGGYLIIYVPHRDLYEKKKILPSKWNQDHKHFFLLNNDEYPDTIGIVPLIQRTISQYKIIYAKECKDGHTVEDAEVHSNGEYSIEIVIKKVCCRYECHC
;
A
#
# COMPACT_ATOMS: atom_id res chain seq x y z
N MET A 1 -38.66 3.81 -6.94
CA MET A 1 -37.65 3.43 -5.94
C MET A 1 -37.09 2.07 -6.28
N LYS A 2 -35.93 1.99 -6.95
CA LYS A 2 -35.23 0.71 -7.22
C LYS A 2 -34.23 0.47 -6.09
N LYS A 3 -34.53 -0.45 -5.18
CA LYS A 3 -33.60 -0.93 -4.14
C LYS A 3 -32.46 -1.68 -4.84
N ASN A 4 -31.24 -1.11 -4.82
CA ASN A 4 -30.01 -1.81 -5.17
C ASN A 4 -29.70 -2.89 -4.12
N LEU A 5 -30.18 -4.09 -4.35
CA LEU A 5 -29.73 -5.27 -3.65
C LEU A 5 -28.28 -5.56 -4.08
N LYS A 6 -27.29 -5.01 -3.37
CA LYS A 6 -25.91 -5.46 -3.45
C LYS A 6 -25.89 -6.93 -3.00
N LYS A 7 -25.77 -7.86 -3.95
CA LYS A 7 -25.59 -9.29 -3.67
C LYS A 7 -24.34 -9.43 -2.80
N ILE A 8 -24.53 -9.75 -1.52
CA ILE A 8 -23.46 -10.18 -0.63
C ILE A 8 -22.94 -11.50 -1.17
N ILE A 9 -21.76 -11.50 -1.76
CA ILE A 9 -21.13 -12.70 -2.28
C ILE A 9 -20.63 -13.49 -1.08
N PRO A 10 -21.06 -14.76 -0.87
CA PRO A 10 -20.64 -15.56 0.26
C PRO A 10 -19.09 -15.68 0.33
N ARG A 11 -18.56 -15.66 1.56
CA ARG A 11 -17.11 -15.74 1.87
C ARG A 11 -16.40 -16.90 1.13
N GLN A 12 -17.08 -18.01 0.93
CA GLN A 12 -16.58 -19.18 0.19
C GLN A 12 -16.31 -18.87 -1.29
N ILE A 13 -17.17 -18.07 -1.92
CA ILE A 13 -17.01 -17.66 -3.33
C ILE A 13 -15.82 -16.71 -3.48
N TRP A 14 -15.56 -15.84 -2.50
CA TRP A 14 -14.37 -14.98 -2.48
C TRP A 14 -13.10 -15.82 -2.39
N LYS A 15 -13.02 -16.79 -1.47
CA LYS A 15 -11.87 -17.72 -1.35
C LYS A 15 -11.62 -18.51 -2.64
N LEU A 16 -12.69 -18.93 -3.33
CA LEU A 16 -12.56 -19.64 -4.60
C LEU A 16 -12.05 -18.73 -5.72
N ARG A 17 -12.55 -17.50 -5.81
CA ARG A 17 -12.09 -16.49 -6.78
C ARG A 17 -10.61 -16.14 -6.56
N GLU A 18 -10.17 -16.03 -5.33
CA GLU A 18 -8.78 -15.79 -4.97
C GLU A 18 -7.87 -16.94 -5.40
N LYS A 19 -8.24 -18.18 -5.09
CA LYS A 19 -7.52 -19.38 -5.58
C LYS A 19 -7.41 -19.40 -7.11
N VAL A 20 -8.47 -19.03 -7.83
CA VAL A 20 -8.47 -18.94 -9.29
C VAL A 20 -7.56 -17.81 -9.78
N PHE A 21 -7.56 -16.66 -9.13
CA PHE A 21 -6.70 -15.53 -9.46
C PHE A 21 -5.21 -15.89 -9.29
N ILE A 22 -4.85 -16.47 -8.14
CA ILE A 22 -3.48 -16.95 -7.86
C ILE A 22 -3.07 -18.02 -8.88
N LYS A 23 -3.94 -18.98 -9.18
CA LYS A 23 -3.68 -20.06 -10.16
C LYS A 23 -3.43 -19.50 -11.56
N ARG A 24 -4.22 -18.49 -11.99
CA ARG A 24 -4.02 -17.80 -13.29
C ARG A 24 -2.69 -17.04 -13.35
N ARG A 25 -2.28 -16.39 -12.26
CA ARG A 25 -0.96 -15.77 -12.17
C ARG A 25 0.17 -16.81 -12.22
N HIS A 26 0.04 -17.91 -11.51
CA HIS A 26 0.99 -19.02 -11.57
C HIS A 26 1.22 -19.52 -13.00
N ILE A 27 0.11 -19.73 -13.75
CA ILE A 27 0.19 -20.15 -15.14
C ILE A 27 0.88 -19.11 -16.00
N LYS A 28 0.54 -17.82 -15.84
CA LYS A 28 1.17 -16.71 -16.58
C LYS A 28 2.67 -16.65 -16.34
N TYR A 29 3.13 -16.69 -15.08
CA TYR A 29 4.55 -16.65 -14.73
C TYR A 29 5.30 -17.90 -15.22
N ARG A 30 4.67 -19.09 -15.16
CA ARG A 30 5.27 -20.32 -15.68
C ARG A 30 5.46 -20.27 -17.20
N ILE A 31 4.50 -19.70 -17.94
CA ILE A 31 4.60 -19.49 -19.40
C ILE A 31 5.72 -18.49 -19.72
N MET A 32 5.92 -17.47 -18.88
CA MET A 32 6.96 -16.44 -19.05
C MET A 32 8.35 -16.87 -18.54
N GLY A 33 8.49 -18.10 -17.99
CA GLY A 33 9.77 -18.63 -17.51
C GLY A 33 10.29 -18.00 -16.21
N HIS A 34 9.45 -17.23 -15.50
CA HIS A 34 9.84 -16.58 -14.23
C HIS A 34 9.33 -17.37 -13.00
N PRO A 35 10.11 -17.46 -11.92
CA PRO A 35 9.63 -18.02 -10.66
C PRO A 35 8.47 -17.17 -10.12
N PHE A 36 7.36 -17.83 -9.77
CA PHE A 36 6.21 -17.15 -9.18
C PHE A 36 6.54 -16.70 -7.76
N LYS A 37 6.61 -15.38 -7.53
CA LYS A 37 6.57 -14.80 -6.20
C LYS A 37 5.24 -14.06 -6.01
N LEU A 38 4.55 -14.33 -4.90
CA LEU A 38 3.44 -13.48 -4.47
C LEU A 38 4.00 -12.09 -4.18
N GLY A 39 3.46 -11.07 -4.82
CA GLY A 39 3.77 -9.68 -4.46
C GLY A 39 3.23 -9.35 -3.06
N GLU A 40 3.73 -8.28 -2.46
CA GLU A 40 3.36 -7.88 -1.10
C GLU A 40 1.87 -7.51 -1.00
N THR A 41 1.29 -6.92 -2.04
CA THR A 41 -0.15 -6.68 -2.15
C THR A 41 -0.96 -7.97 -2.07
N ALA A 42 -0.49 -9.04 -2.74
CA ALA A 42 -1.16 -10.32 -2.76
C ALA A 42 -1.03 -11.09 -1.43
N LYS A 43 0.07 -10.92 -0.69
CA LYS A 43 0.24 -11.52 0.65
C LYS A 43 -0.83 -11.03 1.62
N ALA A 44 -1.06 -9.72 1.66
CA ALA A 44 -2.05 -9.09 2.56
C ALA A 44 -3.51 -9.33 2.13
N ARG A 45 -3.75 -9.92 0.94
CA ARG A 45 -5.08 -9.96 0.35
C ARG A 45 -6.10 -10.76 1.16
N GLY A 46 -5.70 -11.90 1.72
CA GLY A 46 -6.58 -12.76 2.54
C GLY A 46 -7.11 -12.01 3.76
N ARG A 47 -6.21 -11.44 4.54
CA ARG A 47 -6.52 -10.61 5.71
C ARG A 47 -7.41 -9.43 5.33
N ARG A 48 -7.08 -8.70 4.28
CA ARG A 48 -7.86 -7.53 3.80
C ARG A 48 -9.28 -7.90 3.38
N ILE A 49 -9.51 -9.07 2.81
CA ILE A 49 -10.85 -9.55 2.49
C ILE A 49 -11.64 -9.83 3.77
N GLU A 50 -11.00 -10.44 4.77
CA GLU A 50 -11.63 -10.75 6.05
C GLU A 50 -12.01 -9.49 6.85
N GLU A 51 -11.19 -8.45 6.75
CA GLU A 51 -11.42 -7.14 7.39
C GLU A 51 -12.45 -6.25 6.65
N GLY A 52 -12.93 -6.66 5.47
CA GLY A 52 -13.79 -5.84 4.61
C GLY A 52 -13.10 -4.58 4.09
N PHE A 53 -11.79 -4.67 3.88
CA PHE A 53 -10.93 -3.55 3.49
C PHE A 53 -11.32 -2.93 2.16
N PHE A 54 -11.62 -3.75 1.17
CA PHE A 54 -11.93 -3.29 -0.19
C PHE A 54 -13.24 -2.50 -0.24
N GLU A 55 -14.23 -2.95 0.51
CA GLU A 55 -15.54 -2.30 0.62
C GLU A 55 -15.45 -0.97 1.38
N LYS A 56 -14.56 -0.88 2.36
CA LYS A 56 -14.39 0.30 3.21
C LYS A 56 -13.53 1.38 2.54
N TYR A 57 -12.43 1.00 1.88
CA TYR A 57 -11.37 1.94 1.51
C TYR A 57 -11.08 2.02 0.01
N CYS A 58 -11.53 1.03 -0.80
CA CYS A 58 -11.15 0.91 -2.20
C CYS A 58 -12.33 1.12 -3.16
N GLN A 59 -13.25 2.02 -2.81
CA GLN A 59 -14.39 2.35 -3.66
C GLN A 59 -14.06 3.49 -4.63
N GLY A 60 -14.71 3.48 -5.83
CA GLY A 60 -14.47 4.50 -6.86
C GLY A 60 -13.20 4.23 -7.66
N LYS A 61 -12.50 5.28 -8.07
CA LYS A 61 -11.32 5.21 -8.94
C LYS A 61 -10.04 5.24 -8.12
N GLY A 62 -9.25 4.17 -8.19
CA GLY A 62 -7.98 4.03 -7.48
C GLY A 62 -6.74 4.35 -8.32
N LEU A 63 -5.66 4.73 -7.64
CA LEU A 63 -4.30 4.73 -8.15
C LEU A 63 -3.48 3.76 -7.30
N ASP A 64 -2.76 2.85 -7.95
CA ASP A 64 -1.87 1.89 -7.31
C ASP A 64 -0.43 2.21 -7.73
N ILE A 65 0.36 2.74 -6.80
CA ILE A 65 1.71 3.28 -7.05
C ILE A 65 2.74 2.22 -6.69
N GLY A 66 3.61 1.91 -7.66
CA GLY A 66 4.58 0.83 -7.53
C GLY A 66 3.92 -0.55 -7.59
N TYR A 67 2.90 -0.70 -8.45
CA TYR A 67 2.08 -1.92 -8.48
C TYR A 67 2.82 -3.18 -8.91
N GLY A 68 3.97 -3.07 -9.59
CA GLY A 68 4.83 -4.21 -9.97
C GLY A 68 4.09 -5.36 -10.70
N GLY A 69 2.97 -5.06 -11.37
CA GLY A 69 2.07 -6.06 -11.95
C GLY A 69 1.12 -6.74 -10.95
N ASP A 70 1.17 -6.39 -9.65
CA ASP A 70 0.31 -6.93 -8.57
C ASP A 70 -0.73 -5.91 -8.11
N ILE A 71 -1.65 -5.56 -9.01
CA ILE A 71 -2.62 -4.50 -8.77
C ILE A 71 -3.57 -4.83 -7.62
N LEU A 72 -3.80 -3.85 -6.74
CA LEU A 72 -4.64 -4.00 -5.54
C LEU A 72 -6.08 -4.40 -5.88
N ALA A 73 -6.70 -3.70 -6.82
CA ALA A 73 -8.10 -3.90 -7.20
C ALA A 73 -8.36 -3.55 -8.67
N LYS A 74 -9.43 -4.10 -9.25
CA LYS A 74 -9.77 -3.92 -10.69
C LYS A 74 -10.06 -2.46 -11.08
N ASN A 75 -10.49 -1.65 -10.13
CA ASN A 75 -10.79 -0.22 -10.31
C ASN A 75 -9.57 0.68 -10.08
N CYS A 76 -8.37 0.09 -9.89
CA CYS A 76 -7.10 0.82 -9.82
C CYS A 76 -6.48 1.03 -11.21
N ARG A 77 -5.90 2.20 -11.39
CA ARG A 77 -4.88 2.45 -12.40
C ARG A 77 -3.51 2.16 -11.77
N GLY A 78 -2.73 1.27 -12.36
CA GLY A 78 -1.34 1.06 -11.97
C GLY A 78 -0.46 2.25 -12.38
N TRP A 79 0.53 2.58 -11.56
CA TRP A 79 1.61 3.52 -11.85
C TRP A 79 2.93 2.89 -11.44
N ASP A 80 3.85 2.77 -12.39
CA ASP A 80 5.18 2.22 -12.17
C ASP A 80 6.20 2.99 -13.00
N VAL A 81 7.45 2.55 -13.02
CA VAL A 81 8.58 3.23 -13.67
C VAL A 81 8.31 3.59 -15.14
N GLU A 82 7.57 2.75 -15.86
CA GLU A 82 7.17 3.00 -17.27
C GLU A 82 6.17 4.16 -17.40
N HIS A 83 5.49 4.54 -16.32
CA HIS A 83 4.54 5.66 -16.28
C HIS A 83 5.19 6.96 -15.80
N GLY A 84 6.40 6.88 -15.24
CA GLY A 84 7.16 8.00 -14.71
C GLY A 84 7.47 7.92 -13.23
N ASN A 85 8.12 8.94 -12.71
CA ASN A 85 8.59 9.00 -11.33
C ASN A 85 7.42 8.96 -10.34
N ALA A 86 7.39 7.94 -9.48
CA ALA A 86 6.36 7.71 -8.46
C ALA A 86 6.36 8.80 -7.37
N GLN A 87 7.50 9.41 -7.08
CA GLN A 87 7.62 10.50 -6.10
C GLN A 87 6.92 11.77 -6.59
N LEU A 88 6.92 12.04 -7.90
CA LEU A 88 6.44 13.30 -8.48
C LEU A 88 5.04 13.21 -9.08
N LEU A 89 4.63 12.04 -9.58
CA LEU A 89 3.36 11.82 -10.29
C LEU A 89 3.05 12.91 -11.33
N LYS A 90 4.07 13.28 -12.14
CA LYS A 90 3.94 14.31 -13.18
C LYS A 90 2.82 13.95 -14.16
N GLY A 91 2.01 14.94 -14.54
CA GLY A 91 0.91 14.76 -15.48
C GLY A 91 -0.38 14.19 -14.87
N ILE A 92 -0.38 13.83 -13.59
CA ILE A 92 -1.61 13.49 -12.87
C ILE A 92 -2.20 14.76 -12.25
N LYS A 93 -3.47 15.04 -12.60
CA LYS A 93 -4.22 16.18 -12.06
C LYS A 93 -4.52 15.97 -10.57
N ASP A 94 -4.65 17.08 -9.84
CA ASP A 94 -5.08 17.11 -8.45
C ASP A 94 -6.46 16.51 -8.27
N SER A 95 -6.73 15.97 -7.11
CA SER A 95 -8.04 15.45 -6.70
C SER A 95 -8.70 14.52 -7.75
N LYS A 96 -7.91 13.61 -8.32
CA LYS A 96 -8.33 12.72 -9.40
C LYS A 96 -8.86 11.37 -8.94
N PHE A 97 -8.37 10.87 -7.81
CA PHE A 97 -8.63 9.51 -7.34
C PHE A 97 -9.42 9.51 -6.04
N ASP A 98 -10.31 8.53 -5.91
CA ASP A 98 -11.11 8.31 -4.71
C ASP A 98 -10.29 7.58 -3.64
N PHE A 99 -9.27 6.81 -4.04
CA PHE A 99 -8.23 6.27 -3.16
C PHE A 99 -6.90 6.16 -3.88
N VAL A 100 -5.83 6.25 -3.11
CA VAL A 100 -4.43 6.05 -3.54
C VAL A 100 -3.83 4.95 -2.67
N TYR A 101 -3.23 3.98 -3.29
CA TYR A 101 -2.56 2.86 -2.63
C TYR A 101 -1.10 2.78 -3.06
N SER A 102 -0.24 2.44 -2.14
CA SER A 102 1.17 2.14 -2.41
C SER A 102 1.64 1.00 -1.52
N SER A 103 2.29 0.01 -2.13
CA SER A 103 2.83 -1.15 -1.44
C SER A 103 4.31 -1.31 -1.75
N HIS A 104 5.14 -1.33 -0.72
CA HIS A 104 6.58 -1.53 -0.84
C HIS A 104 7.21 -0.65 -1.92
N THR A 105 6.94 0.65 -1.83
CA THR A 105 7.41 1.66 -2.80
C THR A 105 7.99 2.88 -2.10
N LEU A 106 7.43 3.28 -0.94
CA LEU A 106 7.85 4.51 -0.26
C LEU A 106 9.29 4.39 0.27
N GLU A 107 9.74 3.21 0.62
CA GLU A 107 11.11 2.90 1.05
C GLU A 107 12.17 3.13 -0.05
N HIS A 108 11.74 3.17 -1.32
CA HIS A 108 12.60 3.46 -2.46
C HIS A 108 12.66 4.95 -2.81
N MET A 109 11.80 5.77 -2.25
CA MET A 109 11.76 7.20 -2.55
C MET A 109 12.93 7.92 -1.89
N VAL A 110 13.65 8.74 -2.66
CA VAL A 110 14.75 9.56 -2.12
C VAL A 110 14.21 10.60 -1.15
N GLU A 111 13.05 11.18 -1.46
CA GLU A 111 12.37 12.18 -0.63
C GLU A 111 10.94 11.70 -0.31
N PRO A 112 10.75 10.91 0.74
CA PRO A 112 9.44 10.34 1.08
C PRO A 112 8.39 11.42 1.40
N GLU A 113 8.77 12.56 1.95
CA GLU A 113 7.88 13.71 2.14
C GLU A 113 7.34 14.26 0.82
N THR A 114 8.19 14.40 -0.18
CA THR A 114 7.79 14.84 -1.53
C THR A 114 6.85 13.83 -2.18
N ALA A 115 7.12 12.54 -2.02
CA ALA A 115 6.25 11.48 -2.50
C ALA A 115 4.85 11.58 -1.85
N LEU A 116 4.79 11.66 -0.51
CA LEU A 116 3.53 11.76 0.23
C LEU A 116 2.72 13.01 -0.15
N LYS A 117 3.37 14.18 -0.32
CA LYS A 117 2.70 15.41 -0.77
C LYS A 117 2.03 15.20 -2.14
N ASN A 118 2.71 14.55 -3.09
CA ASN A 118 2.16 14.29 -4.41
C ASN A 118 1.06 13.22 -4.41
N TRP A 119 1.21 12.15 -3.61
CA TRP A 119 0.18 11.14 -3.44
C TRP A 119 -1.09 11.73 -2.80
N TRP A 120 -0.90 12.64 -1.84
CA TRP A 120 -1.98 13.40 -1.21
C TRP A 120 -2.65 14.39 -2.14
N ARG A 121 -1.88 15.08 -2.98
CA ARG A 121 -2.37 16.04 -3.98
C ARG A 121 -3.36 15.41 -4.94
N VAL A 122 -3.04 14.22 -5.47
CA VAL A 122 -3.88 13.55 -6.46
C VAL A 122 -5.11 12.86 -5.86
N LEU A 123 -5.19 12.75 -4.54
CA LEU A 123 -6.32 12.20 -3.80
C LEU A 123 -7.41 13.24 -3.62
N LYS A 124 -8.66 12.86 -3.89
CA LYS A 124 -9.85 13.70 -3.63
C LYS A 124 -10.07 13.90 -2.13
N SER A 125 -10.73 15.00 -1.77
CA SER A 125 -11.32 15.17 -0.43
C SER A 125 -12.31 14.04 -0.15
N GLY A 126 -12.30 13.50 1.07
CA GLY A 126 -13.07 12.32 1.47
C GLY A 126 -12.45 10.99 1.07
N GLY A 127 -11.42 10.98 0.22
CA GLY A 127 -10.72 9.79 -0.26
C GLY A 127 -9.73 9.21 0.76
N TYR A 128 -9.17 8.06 0.44
CA TYR A 128 -8.24 7.33 1.31
C TYR A 128 -6.85 7.20 0.68
N LEU A 129 -5.81 7.56 1.46
CA LEU A 129 -4.43 7.18 1.18
C LEU A 129 -4.10 5.94 2.01
N ILE A 130 -3.62 4.90 1.34
CA ILE A 130 -3.31 3.61 1.94
C ILE A 130 -1.84 3.33 1.64
N ILE A 131 -1.04 3.17 2.69
CA ILE A 131 0.40 2.92 2.58
C ILE A 131 0.71 1.59 3.25
N TYR A 132 1.48 0.74 2.56
CA TYR A 132 1.94 -0.54 3.04
C TYR A 132 3.45 -0.62 2.80
N VAL A 133 4.26 -0.54 3.85
CA VAL A 133 5.72 -0.49 3.79
C VAL A 133 6.34 -1.60 4.63
N PRO A 134 7.56 -2.08 4.31
CA PRO A 134 8.24 -3.07 5.13
C PRO A 134 8.50 -2.51 6.53
N HIS A 135 8.22 -3.31 7.56
CA HIS A 135 8.59 -2.98 8.93
C HIS A 135 10.06 -3.34 9.14
N ARG A 136 10.87 -2.39 9.60
CA ARG A 136 12.32 -2.58 9.78
C ARG A 136 12.67 -3.87 10.53
N ASP A 137 12.10 -4.06 11.70
CA ASP A 137 12.49 -5.16 12.59
C ASP A 137 11.91 -6.52 12.15
N LEU A 138 10.86 -6.53 11.32
CA LEU A 138 10.30 -7.75 10.75
C LEU A 138 10.96 -8.15 9.43
N TYR A 139 11.30 -7.18 8.59
CA TYR A 139 11.87 -7.41 7.26
C TYR A 139 13.39 -7.27 7.24
N GLU A 140 13.89 -6.09 7.57
CA GLU A 140 15.33 -5.78 7.48
C GLU A 140 16.13 -6.45 8.59
N LYS A 141 15.58 -6.50 9.80
CA LYS A 141 16.21 -7.03 11.03
C LYS A 141 17.57 -6.38 11.30
N LYS A 142 17.74 -5.15 10.84
CA LYS A 142 18.92 -4.29 11.01
C LYS A 142 18.53 -2.83 11.00
N LYS A 143 19.40 -1.96 11.55
CA LYS A 143 19.09 -0.54 11.81
C LYS A 143 19.71 0.43 10.80
N ILE A 144 20.72 0.01 10.06
CA ILE A 144 21.54 0.87 9.20
C ILE A 144 21.58 0.31 7.78
N LEU A 145 21.41 1.18 6.79
CA LEU A 145 21.57 0.85 5.36
C LEU A 145 23.00 0.35 5.04
N PRO A 146 23.20 -0.38 3.95
CA PRO A 146 22.19 -0.81 2.98
C PRO A 146 21.30 -1.94 3.47
N SER A 147 20.08 -2.05 2.92
CA SER A 147 19.20 -3.20 3.15
C SER A 147 19.90 -4.51 2.74
N LYS A 148 19.68 -5.55 3.52
CA LYS A 148 20.21 -6.89 3.22
C LYS A 148 19.46 -7.56 2.06
N TRP A 149 18.15 -7.34 1.98
CA TRP A 149 17.27 -8.06 1.07
C TRP A 149 16.95 -7.29 -0.20
N ASN A 150 17.01 -5.94 -0.13
CA ASN A 150 16.79 -5.07 -1.27
C ASN A 150 17.64 -3.80 -1.16
N GLN A 151 18.77 -3.80 -1.84
CA GLN A 151 19.76 -2.70 -1.77
C GLN A 151 19.25 -1.36 -2.34
N ASP A 152 18.08 -1.35 -2.99
CA ASP A 152 17.46 -0.13 -3.49
C ASP A 152 16.62 0.60 -2.42
N HIS A 153 16.44 0.03 -1.23
CA HIS A 153 15.84 0.74 -0.10
C HIS A 153 16.70 1.94 0.29
N LYS A 154 16.05 3.09 0.42
CA LYS A 154 16.66 4.35 0.85
C LYS A 154 16.34 4.65 2.32
N HIS A 155 15.28 4.04 2.84
CA HIS A 155 14.79 4.22 4.20
C HIS A 155 14.24 2.90 4.76
N PHE A 156 14.33 2.76 6.07
CA PHE A 156 13.60 1.78 6.85
C PHE A 156 12.41 2.43 7.53
N PHE A 157 11.37 1.64 7.85
CA PHE A 157 10.19 2.17 8.51
C PHE A 157 9.88 1.48 9.82
N LEU A 158 9.51 2.29 10.82
CA LEU A 158 8.82 1.91 12.04
C LEU A 158 7.46 2.59 12.10
N LEU A 159 6.58 2.09 12.98
CA LEU A 159 5.23 2.65 13.09
C LEU A 159 5.25 4.08 13.65
N ASN A 160 5.91 4.29 14.79
CA ASN A 160 5.78 5.51 15.59
C ASN A 160 7.08 6.29 15.82
N ASN A 161 8.25 5.72 15.51
CA ASN A 161 9.52 6.31 15.94
C ASN A 161 10.45 6.56 14.76
N ASP A 162 10.98 7.78 14.66
CA ASP A 162 12.17 8.03 13.86
C ASP A 162 13.40 7.53 14.64
N GLU A 163 14.29 6.78 13.99
CA GLU A 163 15.59 6.39 14.54
C GLU A 163 16.67 6.70 13.52
N TYR A 164 17.43 7.76 13.80
CA TYR A 164 18.52 8.22 12.94
C TYR A 164 19.61 7.14 12.76
N PRO A 165 20.27 7.00 11.57
CA PRO A 165 20.11 7.88 10.41
C PRO A 165 19.05 7.39 9.40
N ASP A 166 18.67 6.11 9.37
CA ASP A 166 18.03 5.50 8.22
C ASP A 166 16.56 5.09 8.44
N THR A 167 16.08 5.21 9.68
CA THR A 167 14.73 4.77 10.03
C THR A 167 13.77 5.93 10.24
N ILE A 168 12.64 5.87 9.55
CA ILE A 168 11.56 6.86 9.58
C ILE A 168 10.33 6.24 10.24
N GLY A 169 9.73 6.93 11.21
CA GLY A 169 8.42 6.62 11.73
C GLY A 169 7.34 7.02 10.73
N ILE A 170 6.50 6.08 10.29
CA ILE A 170 5.48 6.39 9.27
C ILE A 170 4.42 7.37 9.79
N VAL A 171 4.01 7.26 11.06
CA VAL A 171 3.06 8.20 11.68
C VAL A 171 3.68 9.59 11.82
N PRO A 172 4.88 9.78 12.40
CA PRO A 172 5.58 11.07 12.40
C PRO A 172 5.79 11.67 11.02
N LEU A 173 6.16 10.86 10.02
CA LEU A 173 6.30 11.29 8.64
C LEU A 173 5.00 11.91 8.10
N ILE A 174 3.86 11.27 8.31
CA ILE A 174 2.56 11.76 7.90
C ILE A 174 2.24 13.08 8.61
N GLN A 175 2.46 13.14 9.93
CA GLN A 175 2.16 14.32 10.75
C GLN A 175 2.92 15.59 10.30
N ARG A 176 4.20 15.43 9.91
CA ARG A 176 5.01 16.57 9.45
C ARG A 176 4.84 16.91 7.96
N THR A 177 4.18 16.02 7.19
CA THR A 177 4.17 16.16 5.72
C THR A 177 2.83 16.63 5.16
N ILE A 178 1.72 16.16 5.70
CA ILE A 178 0.38 16.42 5.18
C ILE A 178 -0.53 17.01 6.27
N SER A 179 -1.58 17.69 5.84
CA SER A 179 -2.58 18.32 6.70
C SER A 179 -4.00 17.86 6.31
N GLN A 180 -4.99 18.22 7.13
CA GLN A 180 -6.40 17.93 6.86
C GLN A 180 -6.67 16.44 6.66
N TYR A 181 -6.18 15.62 7.58
CA TYR A 181 -6.33 14.19 7.54
C TYR A 181 -6.88 13.61 8.85
N LYS A 182 -7.36 12.38 8.75
CA LYS A 182 -7.66 11.52 9.89
C LYS A 182 -7.00 10.18 9.65
N ILE A 183 -6.14 9.73 10.55
CA ILE A 183 -5.65 8.36 10.55
C ILE A 183 -6.82 7.46 10.97
N ILE A 184 -7.22 6.53 10.09
CA ILE A 184 -8.28 5.56 10.37
C ILE A 184 -7.71 4.43 11.21
N TYR A 185 -6.56 3.90 10.81
CA TYR A 185 -5.72 3.03 11.61
C TYR A 185 -4.27 3.05 11.10
N ALA A 186 -3.37 2.63 11.98
CA ALA A 186 -1.98 2.33 11.66
C ALA A 186 -1.60 1.08 12.46
N LYS A 187 -1.11 0.03 11.80
CA LYS A 187 -0.82 -1.25 12.45
C LYS A 187 0.34 -1.99 11.79
N GLU A 188 1.00 -2.81 12.58
CA GLU A 188 1.92 -3.82 12.09
C GLU A 188 1.14 -5.03 11.57
N CYS A 189 1.53 -5.56 10.42
CA CYS A 189 0.94 -6.73 9.77
C CYS A 189 1.94 -7.87 9.81
N LYS A 190 1.56 -8.96 10.51
CA LYS A 190 2.44 -10.10 10.80
C LYS A 190 1.81 -11.45 10.46
N ASP A 191 0.76 -11.46 9.63
CA ASP A 191 0.05 -12.70 9.29
C ASP A 191 0.99 -13.70 8.61
N GLY A 192 1.14 -14.88 9.22
CA GLY A 192 2.02 -15.92 8.72
C GLY A 192 3.52 -15.64 8.86
N HIS A 193 3.92 -14.59 9.56
CA HIS A 193 5.34 -14.31 9.86
C HIS A 193 5.82 -15.25 10.97
N THR A 194 6.88 -16.02 10.66
CA THR A 194 7.47 -17.01 11.59
C THR A 194 9.00 -16.99 11.61
N VAL A 195 9.63 -16.16 10.76
CA VAL A 195 11.09 -16.11 10.61
C VAL A 195 11.66 -14.95 11.41
N GLU A 196 12.25 -15.26 12.57
CA GLU A 196 12.91 -14.28 13.45
C GLU A 196 14.40 -14.12 13.16
N ASP A 197 15.03 -15.15 12.56
CA ASP A 197 16.46 -15.15 12.24
C ASP A 197 16.81 -14.00 11.29
N ALA A 198 17.76 -13.14 11.70
CA ALA A 198 18.22 -12.00 10.93
C ALA A 198 18.97 -12.38 9.64
N GLU A 199 19.45 -13.62 9.55
CA GLU A 199 20.16 -14.13 8.37
C GLU A 199 19.22 -14.78 7.35
N VAL A 200 17.93 -14.90 7.67
CA VAL A 200 16.93 -15.54 6.82
C VAL A 200 15.89 -14.51 6.37
N HIS A 201 15.58 -14.49 5.06
CA HIS A 201 14.54 -13.61 4.51
C HIS A 201 13.18 -13.93 5.14
N SER A 202 12.46 -12.90 5.54
CA SER A 202 11.15 -13.00 6.18
C SER A 202 10.10 -13.64 5.28
N ASN A 203 9.15 -14.34 5.90
CA ASN A 203 7.98 -14.93 5.26
C ASN A 203 6.70 -14.25 5.78
N GLY A 204 5.57 -14.59 5.18
CA GLY A 204 4.27 -13.98 5.54
C GLY A 204 4.22 -12.47 5.32
N GLU A 205 3.39 -11.78 6.09
CA GLU A 205 3.38 -10.32 6.17
C GLU A 205 4.47 -9.86 7.14
N TYR A 206 5.15 -8.77 6.83
CA TYR A 206 6.21 -8.16 7.64
C TYR A 206 6.21 -6.63 7.46
N SER A 207 5.02 -6.06 7.44
CA SER A 207 4.83 -4.68 6.97
C SER A 207 4.04 -3.85 7.97
N ILE A 208 4.06 -2.55 7.76
CA ILE A 208 3.18 -1.58 8.40
C ILE A 208 2.10 -1.19 7.40
N GLU A 209 0.84 -1.26 7.82
CA GLU A 209 -0.29 -0.76 7.05
C GLU A 209 -0.90 0.46 7.73
N ILE A 210 -1.03 1.54 6.98
CA ILE A 210 -1.70 2.73 7.46
C ILE A 210 -2.76 3.19 6.46
N VAL A 211 -3.94 3.52 6.97
CA VAL A 211 -5.05 4.08 6.19
C VAL A 211 -5.39 5.47 6.72
N ILE A 212 -5.35 6.44 5.82
CA ILE A 212 -5.52 7.86 6.12
C ILE A 212 -6.67 8.38 5.27
N LYS A 213 -7.64 9.05 5.88
CA LYS A 213 -8.72 9.74 5.19
C LYS A 213 -8.38 11.21 4.99
N LYS A 214 -8.53 11.72 3.77
CA LYS A 214 -8.45 13.16 3.48
C LYS A 214 -9.74 13.82 3.91
N VAL A 215 -9.66 14.77 4.83
CA VAL A 215 -10.84 15.52 5.31
C VAL A 215 -10.96 16.85 4.59
N CYS A 216 -12.19 17.30 4.40
CA CYS A 216 -12.46 18.61 3.79
C CYS A 216 -12.17 19.73 4.79
N CYS A 217 -11.62 20.85 4.32
CA CYS A 217 -11.65 22.10 5.08
C CYS A 217 -13.11 22.52 5.29
N ARG A 218 -13.52 22.70 6.55
CA ARG A 218 -14.88 23.19 6.88
C ARG A 218 -15.25 24.54 6.25
N TYR A 219 -14.27 25.25 5.68
CA TYR A 219 -14.47 26.58 5.09
C TYR A 219 -14.68 26.60 3.57
N GLU A 220 -14.56 25.46 2.86
CA GLU A 220 -14.75 25.40 1.40
C GLU A 220 -16.04 24.70 0.96
N CYS A 221 -16.87 24.24 1.88
CA CYS A 221 -18.15 23.60 1.56
C CYS A 221 -19.33 24.59 1.52
N HIS A 222 -19.13 25.76 0.91
CA HIS A 222 -20.20 26.68 0.55
C HIS A 222 -20.09 26.97 -0.96
N CYS A 223 -20.39 25.96 -1.76
CA CYS A 223 -20.74 26.12 -3.17
C CYS A 223 -21.75 25.04 -3.54
#